data_67cf311ef72ec8210e3189613eed1e36
#
_entry.id   67cf311ef72ec8210e3189613eed1e36
#
_cell.length_a   1.000
_cell.length_b   1.000
_cell.length_c   1.000
_cell.angle_alpha   90.00
_cell.angle_beta   90.00
_cell.angle_gamma   90.00
#
_symmetry.space_group_name_H-M   'P 1'
#
loop_
_entity.id
_entity.type
_entity.pdbx_description
1 polymer ?
#
loop_
_entity_poly.entity_id
_entity_poly.type
_entity_poly.pdbx_seq_one_letter_code
_entity_poly.pdbx_strand_id
1 'polypeptide(L)'
;MYTFTKRYKNVRFSKHIDTLSCKFSRESEDLDDFNEGSYEIFLFGDNLMRKGKGGQAVIRDEPNAVGIPTKNAPSRNDSAYFSDDNYEDNIRHISNAFISIPHYATVVMPKNGLGTGLAKLKQKAPRTFAYLDDIYQQFYSHTVDSPDWKWSPEVTINFKTPVLRVIIAGSRTIEDSSAISDLIEYFLERKERKNIIILTGMAKGVDRIAYNFAKHWGIEVEEYPANWETHGKSAGYQRNLRMAYNANALLAFWDGYSKGTTHMINIANEKGLEVRTKFVGVGAGAMEPKKVCVINESDC
;
A
#
# COMPACT_ATOMS: atom_id res chain seq x y z
N MET A 1 0.63 16.20 2.11
CA MET A 1 0.00 14.97 2.62
C MET A 1 -0.89 14.40 1.55
N TYR A 2 -0.80 13.10 1.33
CA TYR A 2 -1.63 12.36 0.37
C TYR A 2 -2.67 11.54 1.12
N THR A 3 -3.86 11.38 0.54
CA THR A 3 -4.83 10.43 1.04
C THR A 3 -4.57 9.08 0.37
N PHE A 4 -4.48 8.03 1.16
CA PHE A 4 -4.38 6.66 0.69
C PHE A 4 -5.56 5.87 1.23
N THR A 5 -6.34 5.25 0.34
CA THR A 5 -7.47 4.41 0.72
C THR A 5 -7.08 2.94 0.58
N LYS A 6 -7.13 2.21 1.69
CA LYS A 6 -6.86 0.77 1.72
C LYS A 6 -8.12 0.01 2.08
N ARG A 7 -8.35 -1.10 1.38
CA ARG A 7 -9.45 -2.02 1.67
C ARG A 7 -8.88 -3.31 2.20
N TYR A 8 -9.57 -3.88 3.19
CA TYR A 8 -9.26 -5.18 3.75
C TYR A 8 -10.53 -6.04 3.72
N LYS A 9 -10.38 -7.36 3.67
CA LYS A 9 -11.51 -8.28 3.64
C LYS A 9 -12.38 -8.14 4.89
N ASN A 10 -11.77 -8.06 6.07
CA ASN A 10 -12.47 -7.96 7.33
C ASN A 10 -11.55 -7.43 8.44
N VAL A 11 -12.13 -7.11 9.60
CA VAL A 11 -11.40 -6.79 10.83
C VAL A 11 -12.04 -7.47 12.03
N ARG A 12 -11.23 -7.94 12.96
CA ARG A 12 -11.67 -8.36 14.29
C ARG A 12 -10.73 -7.86 15.37
N PHE A 13 -11.23 -7.73 16.60
CA PHE A 13 -10.48 -7.28 17.75
C PHE A 13 -10.29 -8.43 18.73
N SER A 14 -9.04 -8.66 19.16
CA SER A 14 -8.71 -9.71 20.11
C SER A 14 -8.11 -9.13 21.40
N LYS A 15 -8.54 -9.66 22.54
CA LYS A 15 -7.96 -9.34 23.86
C LYS A 15 -6.60 -10.02 24.06
N HIS A 16 -6.43 -11.20 23.46
CA HIS A 16 -5.23 -12.02 23.58
C HIS A 16 -4.72 -12.32 22.19
N ILE A 17 -3.52 -11.82 21.89
CA ILE A 17 -2.78 -12.13 20.67
C ILE A 17 -1.43 -12.68 21.12
N ASP A 18 -1.21 -13.95 20.86
CA ASP A 18 0.00 -14.68 21.18
C ASP A 18 0.43 -15.59 20.01
N THR A 19 1.53 -16.30 20.19
CA THR A 19 2.07 -17.20 19.15
C THR A 19 1.13 -18.36 18.85
N LEU A 20 0.35 -18.84 19.82
CA LEU A 20 -0.63 -19.90 19.61
C LEU A 20 -1.79 -19.41 18.74
N SER A 21 -2.32 -18.20 19.01
CA SER A 21 -3.36 -17.57 18.18
C SER A 21 -2.93 -17.47 16.71
N CYS A 22 -1.69 -17.06 16.46
CA CYS A 22 -1.14 -16.96 15.11
C CYS A 22 -1.01 -18.34 14.44
N LYS A 23 -0.58 -19.37 15.17
CA LYS A 23 -0.44 -20.74 14.64
C LYS A 23 -1.80 -21.38 14.33
N PHE A 24 -2.74 -21.30 15.25
CA PHE A 24 -4.09 -21.87 15.04
C PHE A 24 -4.78 -21.27 13.82
N SER A 25 -4.64 -19.96 13.58
CA SER A 25 -5.18 -19.32 12.40
C SER A 25 -4.60 -19.90 11.11
N ARG A 26 -3.31 -20.25 11.07
CA ARG A 26 -2.67 -20.86 9.90
C ARG A 26 -3.06 -22.32 9.68
N GLU A 27 -3.23 -23.07 10.76
CA GLU A 27 -3.57 -24.52 10.72
C GLU A 27 -5.04 -24.76 10.34
N SER A 28 -5.91 -23.76 10.56
CA SER A 28 -7.32 -23.83 10.17
C SER A 28 -7.57 -23.50 8.69
N GLU A 29 -6.54 -23.02 7.98
CA GLU A 29 -6.59 -22.79 6.55
C GLU A 29 -6.21 -24.11 5.85
N ASP A 30 -7.20 -24.87 5.39
CA ASP A 30 -6.98 -25.94 4.41
C ASP A 30 -6.33 -25.32 3.19
N LEU A 31 -5.06 -25.73 2.93
CA LEU A 31 -4.15 -25.13 1.95
C LEU A 31 -4.61 -25.24 0.48
N ASP A 32 -5.75 -25.87 0.22
CA ASP A 32 -6.22 -26.17 -1.14
C ASP A 32 -7.25 -25.21 -1.71
N ASP A 33 -7.78 -24.25 -0.91
CA ASP A 33 -8.74 -23.26 -1.39
C ASP A 33 -8.23 -21.82 -1.23
N PHE A 34 -7.42 -21.37 -2.19
CA PHE A 34 -7.03 -19.95 -2.34
C PHE A 34 -8.24 -19.02 -2.59
N ASN A 35 -9.44 -19.53 -2.55
CA ASN A 35 -10.64 -18.81 -2.97
C ASN A 35 -11.54 -18.31 -1.85
N GLU A 36 -11.40 -18.65 -0.57
CA GLU A 36 -12.28 -18.07 0.46
C GLU A 36 -11.81 -18.22 1.92
N GLY A 37 -10.63 -18.79 2.20
CA GLY A 37 -10.03 -18.83 3.53
C GLY A 37 -9.77 -17.43 4.08
N SER A 38 -10.10 -17.21 5.34
CA SER A 38 -9.84 -15.94 6.01
C SER A 38 -8.37 -15.87 6.44
N TYR A 39 -7.47 -15.50 5.52
CA TYR A 39 -6.08 -15.25 5.87
C TYR A 39 -5.99 -14.14 6.92
N GLU A 40 -5.70 -14.52 8.16
CA GLU A 40 -5.62 -13.60 9.28
C GLU A 40 -4.22 -13.00 9.43
N ILE A 41 -4.15 -11.67 9.53
CA ILE A 41 -2.93 -10.94 9.87
C ILE A 41 -3.08 -10.30 11.25
N PHE A 42 -2.22 -10.70 12.16
CA PHE A 42 -2.19 -10.22 13.55
C PHE A 42 -1.32 -8.98 13.68
N LEU A 43 -1.89 -7.88 14.17
CA LEU A 43 -1.15 -6.63 14.38
C LEU A 43 -0.60 -6.54 15.80
N PHE A 44 0.57 -5.93 15.92
CA PHE A 44 1.20 -5.64 17.22
C PHE A 44 2.00 -4.34 17.17
N GLY A 45 2.16 -3.69 18.32
CA GLY A 45 3.04 -2.52 18.44
C GLY A 45 4.51 -2.94 18.36
N ASP A 46 5.23 -2.36 17.40
CA ASP A 46 6.63 -2.67 17.12
C ASP A 46 7.56 -1.47 17.31
N ASN A 47 8.85 -1.67 17.09
CA ASN A 47 9.85 -0.64 16.96
C ASN A 47 10.56 -0.71 15.60
N LEU A 48 11.13 0.42 15.14
CA LEU A 48 11.78 0.50 13.82
C LEU A 48 12.97 -0.46 13.67
N MET A 49 13.63 -0.84 14.77
CA MET A 49 14.72 -1.82 14.73
C MET A 49 14.24 -3.26 14.58
N ARG A 50 12.92 -3.51 14.71
CA ARG A 50 12.31 -4.85 14.66
C ARG A 50 12.99 -5.86 15.60
N LYS A 51 13.33 -5.42 16.83
CA LYS A 51 14.03 -6.24 17.84
C LYS A 51 13.24 -6.32 19.15
N GLY A 52 13.49 -7.42 19.89
CA GLY A 52 12.86 -7.70 21.18
C GLY A 52 11.45 -8.29 21.06
N LYS A 53 11.03 -9.03 22.07
CA LYS A 53 9.74 -9.76 22.16
C LYS A 53 8.91 -9.35 23.35
N GLY A 54 9.08 -8.12 23.88
CA GLY A 54 8.32 -7.62 25.01
C GLY A 54 6.91 -7.19 24.65
N GLY A 55 5.94 -7.49 25.51
CA GLY A 55 4.55 -7.10 25.34
C GLY A 55 3.93 -7.70 24.09
N GLN A 56 3.25 -6.88 23.26
CA GLN A 56 2.61 -7.34 22.02
C GLN A 56 3.60 -7.94 21.01
N ALA A 57 4.89 -7.57 21.06
CA ALA A 57 5.90 -8.05 20.11
C ALA A 57 6.33 -9.52 20.32
N VAL A 58 5.67 -10.26 21.21
CA VAL A 58 5.87 -11.71 21.42
C VAL A 58 5.63 -12.50 20.13
N ILE A 59 4.74 -12.02 19.25
CA ILE A 59 4.39 -12.66 17.98
C ILE A 59 5.26 -12.20 16.78
N ARG A 60 6.30 -11.41 17.00
CA ARG A 60 7.12 -10.79 15.94
C ARG A 60 7.60 -11.75 14.86
N ASP A 61 7.94 -12.96 15.22
CA ASP A 61 8.53 -13.93 14.30
C ASP A 61 7.47 -14.82 13.62
N GLU A 62 6.19 -14.59 13.91
CA GLU A 62 5.12 -15.32 13.26
C GLU A 62 4.91 -14.77 11.83
N PRO A 63 4.80 -15.64 10.79
CA PRO A 63 4.73 -15.21 9.40
C PRO A 63 3.45 -14.45 9.04
N ASN A 64 2.41 -14.59 9.86
CA ASN A 64 1.14 -13.85 9.73
C ASN A 64 1.01 -12.73 10.79
N ALA A 65 2.13 -12.18 11.27
CA ALA A 65 2.15 -11.03 12.16
C ALA A 65 2.77 -9.81 11.47
N VAL A 66 2.16 -8.63 11.66
CA VAL A 66 2.65 -7.36 11.14
C VAL A 66 2.84 -6.38 12.28
N GLY A 67 4.09 -5.93 12.44
CA GLY A 67 4.44 -4.92 13.43
C GLY A 67 4.14 -3.50 12.95
N ILE A 68 3.33 -2.79 13.70
CA ILE A 68 3.06 -1.36 13.47
C ILE A 68 4.06 -0.55 14.29
N PRO A 69 4.93 0.25 13.67
CA PRO A 69 5.96 1.00 14.40
C PRO A 69 5.33 2.03 15.35
N THR A 70 5.71 1.96 16.60
CA THR A 70 5.24 2.87 17.67
C THR A 70 6.39 3.41 18.50
N LYS A 71 7.64 3.04 18.13
CA LYS A 71 8.86 3.36 18.86
C LYS A 71 10.09 3.21 17.94
N ASN A 72 11.17 3.92 18.22
CA ASN A 72 12.41 3.80 17.45
C ASN A 72 13.18 2.50 17.75
N ALA A 73 13.30 2.15 19.05
CA ALA A 73 14.15 1.04 19.50
C ALA A 73 13.57 0.35 20.73
N PRO A 74 13.98 -0.91 21.04
CA PRO A 74 13.52 -1.65 22.20
C PRO A 74 14.21 -1.23 23.51
N SER A 75 14.62 0.02 23.63
CA SER A 75 15.30 0.61 24.80
C SER A 75 14.33 1.47 25.62
N ARG A 76 14.72 1.84 26.85
CA ARG A 76 13.99 2.77 27.70
C ARG A 76 14.56 4.18 27.71
N ASN A 77 15.63 4.42 26.97
CA ASN A 77 16.23 5.75 26.78
C ASN A 77 15.27 6.66 25.99
N ASP A 78 15.32 7.96 26.20
CA ASP A 78 14.40 8.90 25.56
C ASP A 78 14.49 8.85 24.03
N SER A 79 15.67 8.69 23.46
CA SER A 79 15.88 8.54 22.01
C SER A 79 15.21 7.29 21.39
N ALA A 80 14.84 6.31 22.24
CA ALA A 80 14.15 5.11 21.78
C ALA A 80 12.65 5.32 21.54
N TYR A 81 12.09 6.42 22.03
CA TYR A 81 10.67 6.74 21.81
C TYR A 81 10.48 7.58 20.57
N PHE A 82 9.31 7.49 19.94
CA PHE A 82 8.90 8.48 18.95
C PHE A 82 8.74 9.85 19.63
N SER A 83 9.10 10.91 18.87
CA SER A 83 8.84 12.32 19.20
C SER A 83 8.04 12.93 18.04
N ASP A 84 7.17 13.89 18.35
CA ASP A 84 6.45 14.62 17.31
C ASP A 84 7.32 15.61 16.52
N ASP A 85 8.58 15.82 16.90
CA ASP A 85 9.58 16.50 16.06
C ASP A 85 9.80 15.75 14.74
N ASN A 86 9.61 14.41 14.76
CA ASN A 86 9.70 13.53 13.59
C ASN A 86 8.30 13.05 13.14
N TYR A 87 7.26 13.86 13.32
CA TYR A 87 5.88 13.46 13.08
C TYR A 87 5.66 12.86 11.68
N GLU A 88 6.15 13.50 10.63
CA GLU A 88 5.97 13.01 9.24
C GLU A 88 6.65 11.65 9.01
N ASP A 89 7.86 11.45 9.55
CA ASP A 89 8.54 10.16 9.46
C ASP A 89 7.81 9.08 10.27
N ASN A 90 7.31 9.42 11.46
CA ASN A 90 6.54 8.49 12.27
C ASN A 90 5.29 8.01 11.54
N ILE A 91 4.47 8.93 11.00
CA ILE A 91 3.25 8.55 10.28
C ILE A 91 3.55 7.86 8.95
N ARG A 92 4.66 8.15 8.29
CA ARG A 92 5.15 7.41 7.12
C ARG A 92 5.40 5.95 7.46
N HIS A 93 6.12 5.68 8.55
CA HIS A 93 6.40 4.31 8.99
C HIS A 93 5.12 3.56 9.39
N ILE A 94 4.22 4.23 10.11
CA ILE A 94 2.93 3.65 10.51
C ILE A 94 2.09 3.32 9.28
N SER A 95 1.89 4.28 8.37
CA SER A 95 1.09 4.09 7.15
C SER A 95 1.64 2.97 6.28
N ASN A 96 2.96 2.94 6.06
CA ASN A 96 3.59 1.90 5.24
C ASN A 96 3.36 0.51 5.83
N ALA A 97 3.38 0.35 7.14
CA ALA A 97 3.09 -0.92 7.79
C ALA A 97 1.64 -1.38 7.52
N PHE A 98 0.65 -0.49 7.65
CA PHE A 98 -0.74 -0.82 7.31
C PHE A 98 -0.92 -1.09 5.81
N ILE A 99 -0.30 -0.28 4.94
CA ILE A 99 -0.38 -0.44 3.48
C ILE A 99 0.21 -1.78 3.04
N SER A 100 1.22 -2.31 3.73
CA SER A 100 1.84 -3.60 3.41
C SER A 100 0.93 -4.82 3.66
N ILE A 101 -0.11 -4.67 4.47
CA ILE A 101 -1.06 -5.77 4.76
C ILE A 101 -1.84 -6.11 3.49
N PRO A 102 -1.95 -7.39 3.10
CA PRO A 102 -2.73 -7.79 1.93
C PRO A 102 -4.20 -7.36 2.02
N HIS A 103 -4.79 -6.91 0.90
CA HIS A 103 -6.18 -6.46 0.86
C HIS A 103 -7.20 -7.57 1.10
N TYR A 104 -6.83 -8.82 0.87
CA TYR A 104 -7.67 -10.00 1.13
C TYR A 104 -7.57 -10.51 2.58
N ALA A 105 -6.75 -9.87 3.42
CA ALA A 105 -6.57 -10.31 4.79
C ALA A 105 -7.72 -9.89 5.70
N THR A 106 -8.04 -10.73 6.66
CA THR A 106 -8.74 -10.34 7.88
C THR A 106 -7.72 -9.74 8.86
N VAL A 107 -7.87 -8.48 9.21
CA VAL A 107 -6.96 -7.79 10.13
C VAL A 107 -7.36 -8.08 11.57
N VAL A 108 -6.45 -8.66 12.36
CA VAL A 108 -6.66 -8.90 13.78
C VAL A 108 -5.99 -7.82 14.61
N MET A 109 -6.79 -6.92 15.16
CA MET A 109 -6.34 -5.77 15.96
C MET A 109 -6.26 -6.13 17.45
N PRO A 110 -5.23 -5.70 18.20
CA PRO A 110 -5.22 -5.83 19.64
C PRO A 110 -6.28 -4.91 20.28
N LYS A 111 -7.17 -5.46 21.09
CA LYS A 111 -8.28 -4.72 21.73
C LYS A 111 -7.80 -3.55 22.61
N ASN A 112 -6.60 -3.66 23.16
CA ASN A 112 -5.99 -2.63 24.01
C ASN A 112 -5.28 -1.52 23.21
N GLY A 113 -5.43 -1.50 21.88
CA GLY A 113 -4.77 -0.53 20.99
C GLY A 113 -3.30 -0.82 20.74
N LEU A 114 -2.70 0.02 19.90
CA LEU A 114 -1.30 -0.01 19.52
C LEU A 114 -0.55 1.16 20.17
N GLY A 115 0.70 0.94 20.61
CA GLY A 115 1.52 2.02 21.20
C GLY A 115 1.14 2.46 22.62
N THR A 116 0.15 1.83 23.24
CA THR A 116 -0.41 2.20 24.54
C THR A 116 0.43 1.72 25.74
N GLY A 117 1.23 0.67 25.57
CA GLY A 117 2.04 0.07 26.63
C GLY A 117 3.48 0.62 26.68
N LEU A 118 4.45 -0.25 26.42
CA LEU A 118 5.89 0.06 26.50
C LEU A 118 6.37 1.19 25.57
N ALA A 119 5.63 1.49 24.54
CA ALA A 119 5.94 2.57 23.61
C ALA A 119 5.62 3.96 24.18
N LYS A 120 4.71 4.07 25.15
CA LYS A 120 4.28 5.34 25.75
C LYS A 120 3.93 6.42 24.70
N LEU A 121 3.35 6.01 23.54
CA LEU A 121 3.21 6.87 22.38
C LEU A 121 2.39 8.13 22.70
N LYS A 122 1.29 7.99 23.46
CA LYS A 122 0.45 9.11 23.87
C LYS A 122 1.19 10.18 24.67
N GLN A 123 2.18 9.77 25.51
CA GLN A 123 2.96 10.69 26.32
C GLN A 123 4.14 11.31 25.56
N LYS A 124 4.78 10.53 24.69
CA LYS A 124 6.04 10.91 24.03
C LYS A 124 5.83 11.57 22.67
N ALA A 125 4.77 11.20 21.96
CA ALA A 125 4.42 11.71 20.63
C ALA A 125 2.90 11.79 20.47
N PRO A 126 2.22 12.76 21.13
CA PRO A 126 0.75 12.84 21.18
C PRO A 126 0.10 13.05 19.80
N ARG A 127 0.72 13.78 18.86
CA ARG A 127 0.21 13.95 17.50
C ARG A 127 0.29 12.65 16.72
N THR A 128 1.41 11.94 16.84
CA THR A 128 1.60 10.60 16.23
C THR A 128 0.61 9.59 16.83
N PHE A 129 0.35 9.67 18.14
CA PHE A 129 -0.66 8.84 18.78
C PHE A 129 -2.06 9.13 18.23
N ALA A 130 -2.44 10.42 18.11
CA ALA A 130 -3.75 10.80 17.56
C ALA A 130 -3.95 10.29 16.12
N TYR A 131 -2.90 10.31 15.31
CA TYR A 131 -2.92 9.73 13.96
C TYR A 131 -3.18 8.22 13.99
N LEU A 132 -2.47 7.48 14.85
CA LEU A 132 -2.65 6.03 14.99
C LEU A 132 -4.02 5.68 15.58
N ASP A 133 -4.50 6.48 16.52
CA ASP A 133 -5.83 6.30 17.13
C ASP A 133 -6.95 6.55 16.10
N ASP A 134 -6.83 7.55 15.22
CA ASP A 134 -7.78 7.78 14.13
C ASP A 134 -7.90 6.54 13.23
N ILE A 135 -6.78 5.92 12.85
CA ILE A 135 -6.78 4.67 12.09
C ILE A 135 -7.47 3.55 12.89
N TYR A 136 -7.15 3.44 14.18
CA TYR A 136 -7.75 2.44 15.06
C TYR A 136 -9.28 2.61 15.15
N GLN A 137 -9.77 3.84 15.28
CA GLN A 137 -11.20 4.15 15.33
C GLN A 137 -11.92 3.85 14.01
N GLN A 138 -11.25 4.10 12.87
CA GLN A 138 -11.80 3.69 11.58
C GLN A 138 -12.00 2.17 11.51
N PHE A 139 -11.02 1.36 11.94
CA PHE A 139 -11.20 -0.09 12.04
C PHE A 139 -12.31 -0.46 13.02
N TYR A 140 -12.38 0.21 14.17
CA TYR A 140 -13.37 -0.09 15.21
C TYR A 140 -14.79 0.19 14.74
N SER A 141 -15.04 1.26 14.01
CA SER A 141 -16.37 1.60 13.48
C SER A 141 -16.96 0.52 12.58
N HIS A 142 -16.12 -0.23 11.87
CA HIS A 142 -16.58 -1.33 11.02
C HIS A 142 -17.02 -2.59 11.81
N THR A 143 -16.77 -2.66 13.11
CA THR A 143 -17.15 -3.83 13.93
C THR A 143 -18.48 -3.66 14.67
N VAL A 144 -18.93 -2.41 14.86
CA VAL A 144 -20.10 -2.09 15.68
C VAL A 144 -21.42 -2.37 14.96
N ASP A 145 -21.42 -2.29 13.62
CA ASP A 145 -22.66 -2.36 12.81
C ASP A 145 -22.93 -3.73 12.18
N SER A 146 -22.11 -4.76 12.44
CA SER A 146 -22.32 -6.09 11.87
C SER A 146 -22.56 -7.15 12.96
N PRO A 147 -23.81 -7.41 13.34
CA PRO A 147 -24.16 -8.53 14.25
C PRO A 147 -23.93 -9.91 13.61
N ASP A 148 -23.83 -9.99 12.28
CA ASP A 148 -23.58 -11.24 11.54
C ASP A 148 -22.18 -11.26 10.92
N TRP A 149 -21.23 -11.93 11.59
CA TRP A 149 -19.84 -12.14 11.18
C TRP A 149 -19.66 -12.78 9.77
N LYS A 150 -20.72 -13.31 9.18
CA LYS A 150 -20.69 -13.99 7.87
C LYS A 150 -20.62 -13.05 6.66
N TRP A 151 -20.95 -11.76 6.80
CA TRP A 151 -21.10 -10.82 5.69
C TRP A 151 -20.58 -9.42 6.03
N SER A 152 -19.46 -9.31 6.77
CA SER A 152 -18.83 -7.99 6.97
C SER A 152 -18.48 -7.38 5.62
N PRO A 153 -18.96 -6.16 5.31
CA PRO A 153 -18.52 -5.45 4.13
C PRO A 153 -17.00 -5.20 4.20
N GLU A 154 -16.34 -5.09 3.05
CA GLU A 154 -14.92 -4.74 3.01
C GLU A 154 -14.64 -3.53 3.91
N VAL A 155 -13.63 -3.67 4.77
CA VAL A 155 -13.20 -2.59 5.67
C VAL A 155 -12.37 -1.59 4.89
N THR A 156 -12.83 -0.35 4.80
CA THR A 156 -12.13 0.73 4.09
C THR A 156 -11.50 1.69 5.09
N ILE A 157 -10.19 1.84 5.01
CA ILE A 157 -9.41 2.73 5.88
C ILE A 157 -8.74 3.81 5.04
N ASN A 158 -8.89 5.06 5.48
CA ASN A 158 -8.27 6.22 4.86
C ASN A 158 -7.06 6.67 5.68
N PHE A 159 -5.90 6.67 5.07
CA PHE A 159 -4.65 7.12 5.68
C PHE A 159 -4.25 8.49 5.14
N LYS A 160 -3.75 9.38 6.00
CA LYS A 160 -3.01 10.57 5.59
C LYS A 160 -1.53 10.24 5.66
N THR A 161 -0.84 10.24 4.53
CA THR A 161 0.58 9.91 4.47
C THR A 161 1.38 10.99 3.74
N PRO A 162 2.63 11.30 4.15
CA PRO A 162 3.51 12.17 3.38
C PRO A 162 4.01 11.50 2.10
N VAL A 163 3.86 10.18 1.96
CA VAL A 163 4.41 9.40 0.86
C VAL A 163 3.44 9.32 -0.31
N LEU A 164 3.91 9.74 -1.50
CA LEU A 164 3.25 9.48 -2.78
C LEU A 164 3.66 8.10 -3.29
N ARG A 165 2.70 7.20 -3.39
CA ARG A 165 2.88 5.87 -3.98
C ARG A 165 2.30 5.91 -5.39
N VAL A 166 3.16 6.04 -6.40
CA VAL A 166 2.75 6.24 -7.79
C VAL A 166 3.08 5.02 -8.64
N ILE A 167 2.06 4.47 -9.29
CA ILE A 167 2.28 3.49 -10.36
C ILE A 167 2.76 4.24 -11.59
N ILE A 168 3.89 3.81 -12.16
CA ILE A 168 4.31 4.23 -13.48
C ILE A 168 4.25 3.02 -14.40
N ALA A 169 3.32 3.05 -15.34
CA ALA A 169 3.05 1.93 -16.22
C ALA A 169 2.76 2.40 -17.66
N GLY A 170 2.91 1.51 -18.62
CA GLY A 170 2.60 1.87 -19.99
C GLY A 170 2.81 0.76 -20.99
N SER A 171 2.73 1.15 -22.27
CA SER A 171 2.84 0.23 -23.39
C SER A 171 4.26 -0.33 -23.52
N ARG A 172 4.35 -1.61 -23.84
CA ARG A 172 5.63 -2.31 -24.00
C ARG A 172 6.42 -1.88 -25.22
N THR A 173 5.74 -1.23 -26.17
CA THR A 173 6.26 -0.72 -27.44
C THR A 173 6.92 0.65 -27.31
N ILE A 174 6.75 1.33 -26.18
CA ILE A 174 7.36 2.63 -25.91
C ILE A 174 8.78 2.41 -25.40
N GLU A 175 9.78 2.78 -26.21
CA GLU A 175 11.20 2.59 -25.93
C GLU A 175 11.98 3.91 -25.76
N ASP A 176 11.38 5.05 -26.06
CA ASP A 176 12.01 6.36 -25.86
C ASP A 176 12.16 6.67 -24.36
N SER A 177 13.29 6.24 -23.81
CA SER A 177 13.57 6.39 -22.38
C SER A 177 13.78 7.86 -21.97
N SER A 178 14.28 8.71 -22.86
CA SER A 178 14.53 10.13 -22.56
C SER A 178 13.19 10.86 -22.40
N ALA A 179 12.32 10.83 -23.41
CA ALA A 179 11.05 11.52 -23.36
C ALA A 179 10.15 11.04 -22.19
N ILE A 180 10.18 9.73 -21.90
CA ILE A 180 9.41 9.20 -20.76
C ILE A 180 10.02 9.66 -19.42
N SER A 181 11.35 9.67 -19.28
CA SER A 181 12.02 10.13 -18.06
C SER A 181 11.75 11.61 -17.80
N ASP A 182 11.79 12.46 -18.83
CA ASP A 182 11.49 13.88 -18.72
C ASP A 182 10.04 14.13 -18.25
N LEU A 183 9.08 13.34 -18.74
CA LEU A 183 7.69 13.43 -18.32
C LEU A 183 7.48 12.92 -16.88
N ILE A 184 8.21 11.87 -16.46
CA ILE A 184 8.20 11.42 -15.06
C ILE A 184 8.78 12.50 -14.15
N GLU A 185 9.92 13.10 -14.53
CA GLU A 185 10.54 14.19 -13.79
C GLU A 185 9.58 15.37 -13.65
N TYR A 186 8.95 15.81 -14.73
CA TYR A 186 7.93 16.88 -14.72
C TYR A 186 6.77 16.56 -13.75
N PHE A 187 6.25 15.32 -13.76
CA PHE A 187 5.19 14.91 -12.86
C PHE A 187 5.63 14.95 -11.39
N LEU A 188 6.89 14.65 -11.12
CA LEU A 188 7.47 14.57 -9.77
C LEU A 188 8.15 15.87 -9.32
N GLU A 189 8.29 16.88 -10.17
CA GLU A 189 9.13 18.08 -9.99
C GLU A 189 8.97 18.79 -8.64
N ARG A 190 7.74 18.87 -8.14
CA ARG A 190 7.44 19.57 -6.88
C ARG A 190 7.39 18.65 -5.65
N LYS A 191 7.86 17.43 -5.77
CA LYS A 191 7.75 16.41 -4.74
C LYS A 191 9.13 16.04 -4.20
N GLU A 192 9.26 15.94 -2.90
CA GLU A 192 10.50 15.46 -2.30
C GLU A 192 10.70 13.98 -2.61
N ARG A 193 11.82 13.63 -3.24
CA ARG A 193 12.12 12.25 -3.68
C ARG A 193 12.06 11.21 -2.58
N LYS A 194 12.47 11.58 -1.34
CA LYS A 194 12.36 10.70 -0.16
C LYS A 194 10.91 10.32 0.21
N ASN A 195 9.95 11.11 -0.25
CA ASN A 195 8.52 10.92 -0.02
C ASN A 195 7.80 10.33 -1.24
N ILE A 196 8.54 9.71 -2.16
CA ILE A 196 8.00 9.06 -3.35
C ILE A 196 8.39 7.59 -3.32
N ILE A 197 7.43 6.72 -3.63
CA ILE A 197 7.66 5.30 -3.94
C ILE A 197 7.08 5.04 -5.33
N ILE A 198 7.92 4.57 -6.25
CA ILE A 198 7.48 4.19 -7.60
C ILE A 198 7.13 2.70 -7.59
N LEU A 199 5.90 2.38 -8.01
CA LEU A 199 5.44 1.01 -8.20
C LEU A 199 5.54 0.67 -9.68
N THR A 200 6.23 -0.42 -10.02
CA THR A 200 6.39 -0.87 -11.41
C THR A 200 6.14 -2.36 -11.57
N GLY A 201 5.50 -2.72 -12.67
CA GLY A 201 5.20 -4.12 -12.99
C GLY A 201 6.33 -4.89 -13.64
N MET A 202 7.50 -4.29 -13.81
CA MET A 202 8.72 -4.88 -14.36
C MET A 202 8.57 -5.45 -15.79
N ALA A 203 7.57 -5.00 -16.55
CA ALA A 203 7.43 -5.34 -17.96
C ALA A 203 8.45 -4.58 -18.83
N LYS A 204 8.56 -4.94 -20.11
CA LYS A 204 9.32 -4.16 -21.10
C LYS A 204 8.68 -2.79 -21.32
N GLY A 205 9.44 -1.85 -21.90
CA GLY A 205 8.99 -0.50 -22.20
C GLY A 205 8.90 0.37 -20.96
N VAL A 206 7.80 1.08 -20.76
CA VAL A 206 7.63 2.10 -19.72
C VAL A 206 7.94 1.60 -18.31
N ASP A 207 7.52 0.38 -17.96
CA ASP A 207 7.77 -0.19 -16.61
C ASP A 207 9.28 -0.27 -16.31
N ARG A 208 10.09 -0.68 -17.30
CA ARG A 208 11.55 -0.76 -17.16
C ARG A 208 12.19 0.63 -17.14
N ILE A 209 11.68 1.57 -17.92
CA ILE A 209 12.13 2.95 -17.89
C ILE A 209 11.88 3.57 -16.51
N ALA A 210 10.69 3.37 -15.94
CA ALA A 210 10.34 3.82 -14.62
C ALA A 210 11.26 3.24 -13.52
N TYR A 211 11.59 1.95 -13.62
CA TYR A 211 12.55 1.31 -12.73
C TYR A 211 13.93 1.97 -12.79
N ASN A 212 14.46 2.14 -14.01
CA ASN A 212 15.78 2.74 -14.21
C ASN A 212 15.80 4.20 -13.74
N PHE A 213 14.74 4.96 -13.99
CA PHE A 213 14.56 6.32 -13.48
C PHE A 213 14.62 6.35 -11.95
N ALA A 214 13.85 5.49 -11.28
CA ALA A 214 13.84 5.43 -9.82
C ALA A 214 15.24 5.14 -9.25
N LYS A 215 15.95 4.16 -9.82
CA LYS A 215 17.30 3.79 -9.40
C LYS A 215 18.31 4.93 -9.64
N HIS A 216 18.22 5.61 -10.78
CA HIS A 216 19.11 6.74 -11.11
C HIS A 216 18.97 7.90 -10.10
N TRP A 217 17.73 8.19 -9.71
CA TRP A 217 17.43 9.31 -8.83
C TRP A 217 17.37 8.95 -7.34
N GLY A 218 17.67 7.71 -6.97
CA GLY A 218 17.61 7.24 -5.57
C GLY A 218 16.19 7.26 -4.99
N ILE A 219 15.16 7.13 -5.85
CA ILE A 219 13.76 7.02 -5.42
C ILE A 219 13.49 5.55 -5.06
N GLU A 220 12.76 5.34 -3.97
CA GLU A 220 12.33 4.00 -3.56
C GLU A 220 11.44 3.38 -4.64
N VAL A 221 11.70 2.11 -4.99
CA VAL A 221 10.93 1.38 -6.01
C VAL A 221 10.43 0.06 -5.46
N GLU A 222 9.13 -0.20 -5.65
CA GLU A 222 8.50 -1.47 -5.38
C GLU A 222 8.24 -2.23 -6.69
N GLU A 223 8.75 -3.45 -6.74
CA GLU A 223 8.66 -4.30 -7.92
C GLU A 223 7.48 -5.27 -7.79
N TYR A 224 6.65 -5.32 -8.82
CA TYR A 224 5.48 -6.19 -8.91
C TYR A 224 5.61 -7.10 -10.14
N PRO A 225 6.50 -8.11 -10.12
CA PRO A 225 6.58 -9.05 -11.23
C PRO A 225 5.29 -9.87 -11.35
N ALA A 226 4.88 -10.14 -12.60
CA ALA A 226 3.74 -11.02 -12.85
C ALA A 226 4.17 -12.48 -12.68
N ASN A 227 3.40 -13.25 -11.91
CA ASN A 227 3.66 -14.68 -11.70
C ASN A 227 2.95 -15.50 -12.79
N TRP A 228 3.65 -15.71 -13.91
CA TRP A 228 3.12 -16.44 -15.07
C TRP A 228 2.97 -17.94 -14.82
N GLU A 229 3.77 -18.51 -13.92
CA GLU A 229 3.71 -19.93 -13.55
C GLU A 229 2.41 -20.26 -12.82
N THR A 230 2.02 -19.40 -11.87
CA THR A 230 0.81 -19.61 -11.06
C THR A 230 -0.46 -19.15 -11.76
N HIS A 231 -0.43 -18.01 -12.47
CA HIS A 231 -1.64 -17.35 -12.97
C HIS A 231 -1.79 -17.36 -14.50
N GLY A 232 -0.85 -17.96 -15.23
CA GLY A 232 -0.90 -18.06 -16.68
C GLY A 232 -1.25 -16.72 -17.35
N LYS A 233 -2.20 -16.72 -18.28
CA LYS A 233 -2.61 -15.51 -19.03
C LYS A 233 -3.19 -14.38 -18.17
N SER A 234 -3.68 -14.67 -16.97
CA SER A 234 -4.22 -13.67 -16.04
C SER A 234 -3.16 -12.97 -15.19
N ALA A 235 -1.91 -13.45 -15.16
CA ALA A 235 -0.84 -12.95 -14.31
C ALA A 235 -0.62 -11.43 -14.39
N GLY A 236 -0.67 -10.87 -15.61
CA GLY A 236 -0.55 -9.42 -15.82
C GLY A 236 -1.70 -8.62 -15.22
N TYR A 237 -2.92 -9.14 -15.26
CA TYR A 237 -4.10 -8.53 -14.69
C TYR A 237 -4.07 -8.59 -13.16
N GLN A 238 -3.70 -9.73 -12.59
CA GLN A 238 -3.54 -9.89 -11.15
C GLN A 238 -2.46 -8.95 -10.58
N ARG A 239 -1.33 -8.83 -11.28
CA ARG A 239 -0.27 -7.88 -10.95
C ARG A 239 -0.78 -6.43 -10.94
N ASN A 240 -1.52 -6.02 -11.96
CA ASN A 240 -2.08 -4.67 -12.05
C ASN A 240 -3.04 -4.38 -10.88
N LEU A 241 -3.88 -5.34 -10.53
CA LEU A 241 -4.77 -5.24 -9.37
C LEU A 241 -3.98 -5.04 -8.07
N ARG A 242 -2.93 -5.84 -7.85
CA ARG A 242 -2.06 -5.70 -6.68
C ARG A 242 -1.39 -4.33 -6.60
N MET A 243 -0.92 -3.78 -7.72
CA MET A 243 -0.35 -2.42 -7.74
C MET A 243 -1.40 -1.38 -7.39
N ALA A 244 -2.62 -1.45 -7.96
CA ALA A 244 -3.68 -0.49 -7.70
C ALA A 244 -4.10 -0.47 -6.22
N TYR A 245 -4.11 -1.61 -5.54
CA TYR A 245 -4.37 -1.67 -4.09
C TYR A 245 -3.26 -1.08 -3.21
N ASN A 246 -2.09 -0.80 -3.79
CA ASN A 246 -0.92 -0.30 -3.06
C ASN A 246 -0.44 1.07 -3.55
N ALA A 247 -1.26 1.81 -4.29
CA ALA A 247 -0.90 3.12 -4.85
C ALA A 247 -1.92 4.22 -4.51
N ASN A 248 -1.46 5.48 -4.59
CA ASN A 248 -2.30 6.69 -4.52
C ASN A 248 -2.60 7.22 -5.93
N ALA A 249 -1.66 7.04 -6.85
CA ALA A 249 -1.71 7.64 -8.17
C ALA A 249 -1.22 6.68 -9.25
N LEU A 250 -1.64 6.95 -10.48
CA LEU A 250 -1.16 6.30 -11.70
C LEU A 250 -0.70 7.37 -12.70
N LEU A 251 0.53 7.23 -13.16
CA LEU A 251 1.03 7.87 -14.36
C LEU A 251 1.14 6.83 -15.48
N ALA A 252 0.25 6.89 -16.46
CA ALA A 252 0.18 5.94 -17.54
C ALA A 252 0.67 6.54 -18.87
N PHE A 253 1.57 5.83 -19.54
CA PHE A 253 2.02 6.15 -20.90
C PHE A 253 1.42 5.14 -21.88
N TRP A 254 0.48 5.58 -22.69
CA TRP A 254 -0.35 4.69 -23.47
C TRP A 254 -0.26 4.96 -24.98
N ASP A 255 -0.13 3.90 -25.78
CA ASP A 255 -0.07 3.94 -27.24
C ASP A 255 -1.46 3.90 -27.92
N GLY A 256 -2.55 3.85 -27.13
CA GLY A 256 -3.92 3.73 -27.64
C GLY A 256 -4.40 2.29 -27.85
N TYR A 257 -3.52 1.30 -27.82
CA TYR A 257 -3.84 -0.08 -28.19
C TYR A 257 -3.54 -1.11 -27.11
N SER A 258 -2.58 -0.85 -26.22
CA SER A 258 -2.11 -1.78 -25.18
C SER A 258 -3.23 -2.13 -24.21
N LYS A 259 -3.77 -3.37 -24.32
CA LYS A 259 -4.81 -3.90 -23.41
C LYS A 259 -4.37 -3.93 -21.93
N GLY A 260 -3.08 -4.19 -21.68
CA GLY A 260 -2.53 -4.19 -20.32
C GLY A 260 -2.54 -2.80 -19.68
N THR A 261 -2.22 -1.77 -20.45
CA THR A 261 -2.26 -0.36 -20.02
C THR A 261 -3.70 0.11 -19.83
N THR A 262 -4.61 -0.22 -20.76
CA THR A 262 -6.05 0.06 -20.61
C THR A 262 -6.61 -0.56 -19.33
N HIS A 263 -6.28 -1.82 -19.05
CA HIS A 263 -6.70 -2.50 -17.82
C HIS A 263 -6.15 -1.80 -16.56
N MET A 264 -4.89 -1.34 -16.58
CA MET A 264 -4.31 -0.60 -15.45
C MET A 264 -5.05 0.73 -15.20
N ILE A 265 -5.35 1.48 -16.26
CA ILE A 265 -6.11 2.74 -16.19
C ILE A 265 -7.50 2.50 -15.60
N ASN A 266 -8.22 1.48 -16.10
CA ASN A 266 -9.57 1.17 -15.64
C ASN A 266 -9.57 0.82 -14.14
N ILE A 267 -8.69 -0.10 -13.69
CA ILE A 267 -8.60 -0.47 -12.27
C ILE A 267 -8.21 0.75 -11.41
N ALA A 268 -7.28 1.58 -11.86
CA ALA A 268 -6.89 2.76 -11.10
C ALA A 268 -8.07 3.72 -10.89
N ASN A 269 -8.89 3.95 -11.92
CA ASN A 269 -10.12 4.74 -11.81
C ASN A 269 -11.14 4.08 -10.87
N GLU A 270 -11.39 2.77 -11.01
CA GLU A 270 -12.30 2.02 -10.12
C GLU A 270 -11.87 2.06 -8.65
N LYS A 271 -10.58 2.12 -8.39
CA LYS A 271 -10.02 2.23 -7.03
C LYS A 271 -9.88 3.68 -6.53
N GLY A 272 -10.24 4.67 -7.35
CA GLY A 272 -10.20 6.09 -6.98
C GLY A 272 -8.78 6.65 -6.85
N LEU A 273 -7.81 6.14 -7.62
CA LEU A 273 -6.47 6.71 -7.69
C LEU A 273 -6.49 8.02 -8.47
N GLU A 274 -5.55 8.93 -8.18
CA GLU A 274 -5.26 10.06 -9.06
C GLU A 274 -4.66 9.53 -10.36
N VAL A 275 -5.41 9.59 -11.48
CA VAL A 275 -4.96 9.03 -12.76
C VAL A 275 -4.55 10.13 -13.71
N ARG A 276 -3.31 10.05 -14.21
CA ARG A 276 -2.81 10.88 -15.31
C ARG A 276 -2.37 9.97 -16.46
N THR A 277 -2.95 10.19 -17.62
CA THR A 277 -2.61 9.41 -18.83
C THR A 277 -1.99 10.33 -19.86
N LYS A 278 -0.79 9.94 -20.33
CA LYS A 278 -0.14 10.56 -21.47
C LYS A 278 -0.22 9.64 -22.68
N PHE A 279 -0.85 10.11 -23.75
CA PHE A 279 -0.81 9.42 -25.02
C PHE A 279 0.56 9.59 -25.70
N VAL A 280 1.17 8.48 -26.06
CA VAL A 280 2.47 8.45 -26.74
C VAL A 280 2.22 7.75 -28.08
N GLY A 281 1.95 8.56 -29.13
CA GLY A 281 1.67 8.05 -30.48
C GLY A 281 2.88 7.36 -31.10
N VAL A 282 2.67 6.22 -31.74
CA VAL A 282 3.64 5.57 -32.61
C VAL A 282 3.47 6.24 -33.98
N GLY A 283 4.41 7.10 -34.38
CA GLY A 283 4.61 7.67 -35.71
C GLY A 283 3.38 8.07 -36.58
N ALA A 284 3.51 9.10 -37.37
CA ALA A 284 2.48 9.63 -38.24
C ALA A 284 1.73 8.56 -39.08
N GLY A 285 0.48 8.28 -38.71
CA GLY A 285 -0.39 7.31 -39.38
C GLY A 285 -1.43 6.61 -38.53
N ALA A 286 -1.40 6.80 -37.21
CA ALA A 286 -2.33 6.14 -36.29
C ALA A 286 -3.69 6.88 -36.24
N MET A 287 -4.79 6.15 -36.50
CA MET A 287 -6.16 6.61 -36.33
C MET A 287 -6.38 7.21 -34.91
N GLU A 288 -7.23 8.23 -34.85
CA GLU A 288 -7.61 8.87 -33.57
C GLU A 288 -8.09 7.83 -32.55
N PRO A 289 -7.63 7.92 -31.29
CA PRO A 289 -8.06 6.99 -30.24
C PRO A 289 -9.54 7.19 -29.94
N LYS A 290 -10.27 6.08 -29.76
CA LYS A 290 -11.63 6.12 -29.20
C LYS A 290 -11.59 6.87 -27.88
N LYS A 291 -12.42 7.91 -27.74
CA LYS A 291 -12.52 8.79 -26.58
C LYS A 291 -12.48 7.99 -25.25
N VAL A 292 -11.37 8.08 -24.55
CA VAL A 292 -11.33 7.88 -23.11
C VAL A 292 -11.70 9.23 -22.51
N CYS A 293 -12.69 9.29 -21.64
CA CYS A 293 -13.04 10.53 -20.95
C CYS A 293 -11.82 11.03 -20.14
N VAL A 294 -11.16 12.02 -20.67
CA VAL A 294 -10.20 12.83 -19.95
C VAL A 294 -11.04 13.84 -19.16
N ILE A 295 -11.12 13.69 -17.85
CA ILE A 295 -11.62 14.77 -16.99
C ILE A 295 -10.53 15.82 -16.97
N ASN A 296 -10.69 16.88 -17.75
CA ASN A 296 -9.85 18.07 -17.73
C ASN A 296 -10.17 18.89 -16.49
N GLU A 297 -9.12 19.46 -15.88
CA GLU A 297 -9.16 20.35 -14.69
C GLU A 297 -9.92 21.69 -14.93
N SER A 298 -10.80 21.81 -15.90
CA SER A 298 -11.53 23.06 -16.19
C SER A 298 -13.01 23.06 -15.80
N ASP A 299 -13.51 22.02 -15.11
CA ASP A 299 -14.92 21.95 -14.67
C ASP A 299 -15.02 21.67 -13.16
N CYS A 300 -14.42 22.60 -12.35
CA CYS A 300 -14.76 22.82 -10.93
C CYS A 300 -14.72 24.31 -10.63
#